data_1b680b9d719abd7e291af9c09ba5434c
#
_entry.id   1b680b9d719abd7e291af9c09ba5434c
#
_cell.length_a   1.000
_cell.length_b   1.000
_cell.length_c   1.000
_cell.angle_alpha   90.00
_cell.angle_beta   90.00
_cell.angle_gamma   90.00
#
_symmetry.space_group_name_H-M   'P 1'
#
loop_
_entity.id
_entity.type
_entity.pdbx_description
1 polymer ?
#
loop_
_entity_poly.entity_id
_entity_poly.type
_entity_poly.pdbx_seq_one_letter_code
_entity_poly.pdbx_strand_id
1 'polypeptide(L)'
;SGQCLLSSMIGGRSGNRGQCAQPCRLPYTADGKQKYYLSLKDICTLELIPDLIEAGIDSFKIEGRMKKPEYVAGVTSMYRKYVDLYLRNGRDHFSVSDQDREMYNRGNSHTGYYLRQNGRDMLALDRPNHAGVAAVRVTAQSGREISGVAMTQLHAQDVLEIAGGKNNYTCGKDVKKGETVHFLVPK
;
A
#
# COMPACT_ATOMS: atom_id res chain seq x y z
N SER A 1 -14.98 -8.22 1.67
CA SER A 1 -15.04 -8.59 0.26
C SER A 1 -15.97 -9.77 0.07
N GLY A 2 -16.30 -10.08 -1.17
CA GLY A 2 -17.26 -11.15 -1.48
C GLY A 2 -18.64 -10.62 -1.89
N GLN A 3 -18.95 -9.37 -1.62
CA GLN A 3 -20.19 -8.75 -2.04
C GLN A 3 -20.12 -8.09 -3.43
N CYS A 4 -18.90 -7.93 -3.98
CA CYS A 4 -18.73 -7.30 -5.29
C CYS A 4 -19.09 -8.26 -6.42
N LEU A 5 -20.06 -7.88 -7.23
CA LEU A 5 -20.52 -8.64 -8.38
C LEU A 5 -19.93 -8.18 -9.71
N LEU A 6 -19.11 -7.13 -9.73
CA LEU A 6 -18.61 -6.52 -10.97
C LEU A 6 -17.96 -7.54 -11.91
N SER A 7 -17.07 -8.40 -11.38
CA SER A 7 -16.40 -9.43 -12.19
C SER A 7 -17.34 -10.51 -12.70
N SER A 8 -18.39 -10.82 -11.96
CA SER A 8 -19.43 -11.76 -12.42
C SER A 8 -20.27 -11.15 -13.53
N MET A 9 -20.63 -9.88 -13.42
CA MET A 9 -21.48 -9.18 -14.39
C MET A 9 -20.76 -8.94 -15.71
N ILE A 10 -19.49 -8.53 -15.67
CA ILE A 10 -18.72 -8.18 -16.88
C ILE A 10 -18.17 -9.43 -17.58
N GLY A 11 -17.68 -10.41 -16.83
CA GLY A 11 -16.93 -11.53 -17.40
C GLY A 11 -17.35 -12.93 -16.90
N GLY A 12 -18.47 -13.07 -16.21
CA GLY A 12 -18.94 -14.36 -15.69
C GLY A 12 -18.06 -14.97 -14.58
N ARG A 13 -17.04 -14.22 -14.08
CA ARG A 13 -16.04 -14.70 -13.11
C ARG A 13 -16.38 -14.22 -11.71
N SER A 14 -16.90 -15.13 -10.88
CA SER A 14 -17.33 -14.79 -9.52
C SER A 14 -16.18 -14.54 -8.57
N GLY A 15 -16.13 -13.35 -7.98
CA GLY A 15 -15.20 -13.00 -6.91
C GLY A 15 -15.43 -13.85 -5.65
N ASN A 16 -16.66 -14.23 -5.35
CA ASN A 16 -17.01 -15.07 -4.22
C ASN A 16 -16.46 -16.49 -4.33
N ARG A 17 -16.27 -16.95 -5.57
CA ARG A 17 -15.69 -18.27 -5.88
C ARG A 17 -14.17 -18.20 -6.14
N GLY A 18 -13.52 -17.11 -5.78
CA GLY A 18 -12.08 -16.95 -5.98
C GLY A 18 -11.66 -16.64 -7.43
N GLN A 19 -12.59 -16.40 -8.35
CA GLN A 19 -12.32 -16.25 -9.78
C GLN A 19 -12.33 -14.79 -10.27
N CYS A 20 -12.28 -13.81 -9.37
CA CYS A 20 -12.32 -12.39 -9.73
C CYS A 20 -11.22 -12.03 -10.75
N ALA A 21 -11.62 -11.47 -11.90
CA ALA A 21 -10.71 -10.98 -12.93
C ALA A 21 -10.20 -9.56 -12.65
N GLN A 22 -10.59 -8.96 -11.54
CA GLN A 22 -10.22 -7.60 -11.13
C GLN A 22 -10.56 -6.51 -12.16
N PRO A 23 -11.78 -6.46 -12.73
CA PRO A 23 -12.12 -5.42 -13.68
C PRO A 23 -11.98 -4.02 -13.10
N CYS A 24 -12.13 -3.84 -11.78
CA CYS A 24 -11.90 -2.56 -11.11
C CYS A 24 -10.43 -2.08 -11.17
N ARG A 25 -9.49 -2.94 -11.53
CA ARG A 25 -8.06 -2.60 -11.66
C ARG A 25 -7.62 -2.36 -13.11
N LEU A 26 -8.56 -2.37 -14.04
CA LEU A 26 -8.30 -2.03 -15.45
C LEU A 26 -8.42 -0.51 -15.66
N PRO A 27 -7.70 0.02 -16.65
CA PRO A 27 -7.89 1.40 -17.06
C PRO A 27 -9.19 1.55 -17.84
N TYR A 28 -9.91 2.63 -17.57
CA TYR A 28 -11.12 3.01 -18.28
C TYR A 28 -10.96 4.41 -18.88
N THR A 29 -11.67 4.68 -19.98
CA THR A 29 -11.67 6.00 -20.59
C THR A 29 -12.97 6.73 -20.27
N ALA A 30 -12.85 7.92 -19.70
CA ALA A 30 -13.95 8.84 -19.49
C ALA A 30 -13.48 10.26 -19.88
N ASP A 31 -14.33 11.00 -20.57
CA ASP A 31 -14.02 12.37 -21.05
C ASP A 31 -12.67 12.46 -21.78
N GLY A 32 -12.39 11.46 -22.63
CA GLY A 32 -11.15 11.38 -23.40
C GLY A 32 -9.88 11.08 -22.59
N LYS A 33 -9.99 10.85 -21.30
CA LYS A 33 -8.86 10.53 -20.41
C LYS A 33 -8.94 9.10 -19.94
N GLN A 34 -7.81 8.37 -20.05
CA GLN A 34 -7.69 7.01 -19.56
C GLN A 34 -7.10 7.02 -18.14
N LYS A 35 -7.81 6.44 -17.17
CA LYS A 35 -7.41 6.33 -15.78
C LYS A 35 -8.00 5.09 -15.12
N TYR A 36 -7.57 4.78 -13.90
CA TYR A 36 -8.08 3.67 -13.08
C TYR A 36 -9.27 4.10 -12.23
N TYR A 37 -10.35 4.52 -12.88
CA TYR A 37 -11.53 5.14 -12.24
C TYR A 37 -12.23 4.26 -11.19
N LEU A 38 -12.05 2.95 -11.25
CA LEU A 38 -12.67 2.01 -10.30
C LEU A 38 -11.67 1.42 -9.31
N SER A 39 -10.38 1.81 -9.38
CA SER A 39 -9.36 1.30 -8.49
C SER A 39 -9.39 2.02 -7.15
N LEU A 40 -9.60 1.26 -6.07
CA LEU A 40 -9.58 1.77 -4.71
C LEU A 40 -8.16 1.72 -4.13
N LYS A 41 -7.84 2.70 -3.30
CA LYS A 41 -6.68 2.65 -2.39
C LYS A 41 -6.89 1.58 -1.32
N ASP A 42 -5.84 1.19 -0.63
CA ASP A 42 -5.95 0.27 0.50
C ASP A 42 -6.57 0.97 1.72
N ILE A 43 -7.32 0.20 2.52
CA ILE A 43 -7.87 0.69 3.79
C ILE A 43 -6.83 0.48 4.88
N CYS A 44 -6.54 1.52 5.66
CA CYS A 44 -5.73 1.47 6.86
C CYS A 44 -6.52 2.05 8.03
N THR A 45 -6.73 1.27 9.07
CA THR A 45 -7.47 1.66 10.28
C THR A 45 -6.62 1.52 11.55
N LEU A 46 -5.30 1.58 11.43
CA LEU A 46 -4.40 1.43 12.59
C LEU A 46 -4.71 2.44 13.70
N GLU A 47 -4.95 3.69 13.32
CA GLU A 47 -5.28 4.75 14.28
C GLU A 47 -6.65 4.56 14.94
N LEU A 48 -7.53 3.79 14.31
CA LEU A 48 -8.87 3.51 14.79
C LEU A 48 -8.96 2.24 15.65
N ILE A 49 -7.85 1.56 15.88
CA ILE A 49 -7.83 0.33 16.70
C ILE A 49 -8.48 0.53 18.07
N PRO A 50 -8.18 1.61 18.82
CA PRO A 50 -8.86 1.87 20.08
C PRO A 50 -10.38 1.95 19.93
N ASP A 51 -10.86 2.72 18.94
CA ASP A 51 -12.29 2.91 18.72
C ASP A 51 -12.99 1.61 18.32
N LEU A 52 -12.32 0.79 17.49
CA LEU A 52 -12.86 -0.49 17.04
C LEU A 52 -12.96 -1.50 18.20
N ILE A 53 -11.97 -1.55 19.09
CA ILE A 53 -11.98 -2.43 20.26
C ILE A 53 -13.05 -1.97 21.26
N GLU A 54 -13.13 -0.67 21.54
CA GLU A 54 -14.14 -0.09 22.45
C GLU A 54 -15.56 -0.25 21.90
N ALA A 55 -15.73 -0.28 20.59
CA ALA A 55 -17.00 -0.60 19.94
C ALA A 55 -17.37 -2.10 20.00
N GLY A 56 -16.55 -2.93 20.64
CA GLY A 56 -16.82 -4.36 20.84
C GLY A 56 -16.50 -5.23 19.61
N ILE A 57 -15.53 -4.84 18.79
CA ILE A 57 -15.07 -5.67 17.67
C ILE A 57 -14.14 -6.77 18.19
N ASP A 58 -14.54 -8.03 18.07
CA ASP A 58 -13.79 -9.20 18.57
C ASP A 58 -12.65 -9.62 17.65
N SER A 59 -12.77 -9.39 16.34
CA SER A 59 -11.73 -9.79 15.39
C SER A 59 -11.67 -8.89 14.14
N PHE A 60 -10.48 -8.80 13.57
CA PHE A 60 -10.21 -8.07 12.34
C PHE A 60 -10.00 -9.03 11.18
N LYS A 61 -10.74 -8.84 10.09
CA LYS A 61 -10.52 -9.57 8.86
C LYS A 61 -9.59 -8.76 7.94
N ILE A 62 -8.40 -9.32 7.68
CA ILE A 62 -7.42 -8.73 6.76
C ILE A 62 -7.53 -9.41 5.40
N GLU A 63 -7.77 -8.61 4.37
CA GLU A 63 -7.84 -9.10 2.99
C GLU A 63 -6.50 -8.95 2.28
N GLY A 64 -5.92 -10.09 1.88
CA GLY A 64 -4.64 -10.16 1.17
C GLY A 64 -4.69 -10.97 -0.11
N ARG A 65 -5.88 -11.28 -0.64
CA ARG A 65 -6.08 -12.25 -1.73
C ARG A 65 -5.18 -12.07 -2.94
N MET A 66 -4.91 -10.84 -3.36
CA MET A 66 -4.08 -10.54 -4.52
C MET A 66 -2.76 -9.89 -4.13
N LYS A 67 -2.39 -10.00 -2.88
CA LYS A 67 -1.15 -9.45 -2.33
C LYS A 67 -0.12 -10.55 -2.15
N LYS A 68 1.15 -10.15 -2.13
CA LYS A 68 2.24 -11.07 -1.82
C LYS A 68 2.19 -11.51 -0.35
N PRO A 69 2.72 -12.70 -0.01
CA PRO A 69 2.75 -13.19 1.38
C PRO A 69 3.39 -12.20 2.35
N GLU A 70 4.43 -11.49 1.94
CA GLU A 70 5.14 -10.49 2.75
C GLU A 70 4.23 -9.33 3.14
N TYR A 71 3.35 -8.90 2.23
CA TYR A 71 2.34 -7.89 2.55
C TYR A 71 1.38 -8.38 3.63
N VAL A 72 0.87 -9.60 3.49
CA VAL A 72 -0.10 -10.16 4.46
C VAL A 72 0.56 -10.32 5.82
N ALA A 73 1.79 -10.83 5.87
CA ALA A 73 2.55 -10.98 7.10
C ALA A 73 2.82 -9.62 7.77
N GLY A 74 3.29 -8.63 7.01
CA GLY A 74 3.56 -7.29 7.52
C GLY A 74 2.31 -6.60 8.08
N VAL A 75 1.20 -6.64 7.32
CA VAL A 75 -0.07 -6.06 7.75
C VAL A 75 -0.59 -6.73 9.02
N THR A 76 -0.59 -8.07 9.05
CA THR A 76 -1.09 -8.82 10.21
C THR A 76 -0.25 -8.55 11.45
N SER A 77 1.08 -8.55 11.31
CA SER A 77 2.01 -8.23 12.40
C SER A 77 1.78 -6.83 12.94
N MET A 78 1.54 -5.87 12.06
CA MET A 78 1.30 -4.47 12.43
C MET A 78 -0.01 -4.30 13.22
N TYR A 79 -1.12 -4.89 12.73
CA TYR A 79 -2.37 -4.87 13.49
C TYR A 79 -2.23 -5.56 14.84
N ARG A 80 -1.53 -6.71 14.90
CA ARG A 80 -1.27 -7.41 16.17
C ARG A 80 -0.49 -6.52 17.14
N LYS A 81 0.59 -5.87 16.67
CA LYS A 81 1.40 -4.93 17.45
C LYS A 81 0.55 -3.83 18.10
N TYR A 82 -0.31 -3.19 17.32
CA TYR A 82 -1.11 -2.07 17.82
C TYR A 82 -2.30 -2.49 18.69
N VAL A 83 -2.91 -3.63 18.42
CA VAL A 83 -3.90 -4.22 19.33
C VAL A 83 -3.25 -4.52 20.69
N ASP A 84 -2.08 -5.15 20.72
CA ASP A 84 -1.36 -5.46 21.94
C ASP A 84 -0.90 -4.21 22.69
N LEU A 85 -0.48 -3.17 21.94
CA LEU A 85 -0.09 -1.88 22.50
C LEU A 85 -1.27 -1.23 23.24
N TYR A 86 -2.43 -1.19 22.58
CA TYR A 86 -3.65 -0.63 23.16
C TYR A 86 -4.11 -1.42 24.38
N LEU A 87 -4.17 -2.74 24.30
CA LEU A 87 -4.62 -3.61 25.40
C LEU A 87 -3.71 -3.53 26.63
N ARG A 88 -2.41 -3.25 26.43
CA ARG A 88 -1.46 -3.10 27.55
C ARG A 88 -1.45 -1.72 28.17
N ASN A 89 -1.54 -0.68 27.35
CA ASN A 89 -1.22 0.69 27.77
C ASN A 89 -2.45 1.62 27.79
N GLY A 90 -3.57 1.19 27.24
CA GLY A 90 -4.78 2.00 27.12
C GLY A 90 -4.68 3.10 26.06
N ARG A 91 -5.73 3.89 25.97
CA ARG A 91 -5.90 4.94 24.94
C ARG A 91 -4.89 6.08 25.08
N ASP A 92 -4.60 6.51 26.31
CA ASP A 92 -3.74 7.68 26.57
C ASP A 92 -2.29 7.49 26.12
N HIS A 93 -1.86 6.22 25.99
CA HIS A 93 -0.52 5.84 25.55
C HIS A 93 -0.52 5.17 24.15
N PHE A 94 -1.61 5.29 23.43
CA PHE A 94 -1.73 4.73 22.09
C PHE A 94 -1.34 5.76 21.04
N SER A 95 -0.33 5.43 20.25
CA SER A 95 0.04 6.20 19.04
C SER A 95 0.62 5.29 17.97
N VAL A 96 0.29 5.57 16.72
CA VAL A 96 0.88 4.88 15.57
C VAL A 96 2.13 5.62 15.16
N SER A 97 3.26 4.92 15.03
CA SER A 97 4.52 5.52 14.61
C SER A 97 4.46 6.01 13.16
N ASP A 98 5.18 7.07 12.85
CA ASP A 98 5.24 7.58 11.47
C ASP A 98 5.83 6.54 10.50
N GLN A 99 6.79 5.75 10.94
CA GLN A 99 7.37 4.67 10.17
C GLN A 99 6.32 3.61 9.80
N ASP A 100 5.45 3.22 10.72
CA ASP A 100 4.39 2.25 10.46
C ASP A 100 3.29 2.86 9.59
N ARG A 101 3.00 4.15 9.73
CA ARG A 101 2.12 4.89 8.82
C ARG A 101 2.67 4.89 7.40
N GLU A 102 3.95 5.20 7.22
CA GLU A 102 4.59 5.24 5.91
C GLU A 102 4.64 3.85 5.25
N MET A 103 4.89 2.80 6.03
CA MET A 103 4.91 1.43 5.53
C MET A 103 3.54 1.00 5.00
N TYR A 104 2.46 1.47 5.64
CA TYR A 104 1.08 1.26 5.18
C TYR A 104 0.70 2.20 4.04
N ASN A 105 1.26 3.39 4.03
CA ASN A 105 0.94 4.46 3.10
C ASN A 105 1.62 4.31 1.73
N ARG A 106 1.99 3.08 1.37
CA ARG A 106 2.57 2.74 0.06
C ARG A 106 1.61 3.06 -1.10
N GLY A 107 1.25 4.35 -1.21
CA GLY A 107 0.39 4.88 -2.26
C GLY A 107 -0.92 5.48 -1.79
N ASN A 108 -0.95 6.10 -0.61
CA ASN A 108 -2.11 6.70 0.03
C ASN A 108 -3.18 5.68 0.43
N SER A 109 -3.27 5.36 1.70
CA SER A 109 -4.37 4.63 2.31
C SER A 109 -5.52 5.59 2.66
N HIS A 110 -6.66 5.02 3.02
CA HIS A 110 -7.79 5.75 3.57
C HIS A 110 -8.46 4.92 4.67
N THR A 111 -9.28 5.55 5.51
CA THR A 111 -9.97 4.89 6.61
C THR A 111 -11.29 4.19 6.21
N GLY A 112 -11.60 4.10 4.91
CA GLY A 112 -12.90 3.61 4.46
C GLY A 112 -14.03 4.55 4.87
N TYR A 113 -15.14 3.98 5.29
CA TYR A 113 -16.33 4.71 5.76
C TYR A 113 -16.45 4.76 7.29
N TYR A 114 -15.38 4.43 8.03
CA TYR A 114 -15.44 4.37 9.49
C TYR A 114 -15.73 5.70 10.16
N LEU A 115 -15.19 6.79 9.64
CA LEU A 115 -15.34 8.12 10.22
C LEU A 115 -16.29 9.04 9.43
N ARG A 116 -16.33 8.86 8.12
CA ARG A 116 -17.13 9.70 7.22
C ARG A 116 -17.36 8.98 5.88
N GLN A 117 -18.35 9.44 5.12
CA GLN A 117 -18.43 9.06 3.72
C GLN A 117 -17.28 9.69 2.95
N ASN A 118 -16.38 8.83 2.44
CA ASN A 118 -15.30 9.24 1.58
C ASN A 118 -15.75 9.17 0.12
N GLY A 119 -15.45 10.22 -0.63
CA GLY A 119 -15.75 10.29 -2.06
C GLY A 119 -14.55 9.87 -2.92
N ARG A 120 -14.11 10.79 -3.79
CA ARG A 120 -13.00 10.54 -4.75
C ARG A 120 -11.66 10.22 -4.09
N ASP A 121 -11.45 10.62 -2.84
CA ASP A 121 -10.22 10.37 -2.08
C ASP A 121 -9.92 8.88 -1.89
N MET A 122 -10.92 8.02 -2.02
CA MET A 122 -10.77 6.57 -1.95
C MET A 122 -10.18 5.96 -3.23
N LEU A 123 -10.12 6.71 -4.33
CA LEU A 123 -9.71 6.21 -5.64
C LEU A 123 -8.20 6.37 -5.86
N ALA A 124 -7.59 5.35 -6.46
CA ALA A 124 -6.21 5.35 -6.95
C ALA A 124 -6.24 5.49 -8.48
N LEU A 125 -6.42 6.73 -8.95
CA LEU A 125 -6.70 7.02 -10.37
C LEU A 125 -5.51 6.80 -11.29
N ASP A 126 -4.29 6.96 -10.78
CA ASP A 126 -3.08 6.95 -11.60
C ASP A 126 -2.43 5.57 -11.65
N ARG A 127 -2.75 4.71 -10.69
CA ARG A 127 -2.11 3.39 -10.56
C ARG A 127 -3.05 2.37 -9.89
N PRO A 128 -3.20 1.14 -10.43
CA PRO A 128 -4.12 0.14 -9.88
C PRO A 128 -3.55 -0.63 -8.68
N ASN A 129 -2.23 -0.51 -8.45
CA ASN A 129 -1.49 -1.22 -7.42
C ASN A 129 -0.81 -0.23 -6.47
N HIS A 130 -0.08 -0.76 -5.49
CA HIS A 130 0.74 0.07 -4.59
C HIS A 130 1.67 0.98 -5.38
N ALA A 131 1.65 2.26 -5.05
CA ALA A 131 2.57 3.24 -5.63
C ALA A 131 3.96 3.18 -5.00
N GLY A 132 4.10 2.52 -3.85
CA GLY A 132 5.31 2.59 -3.04
C GLY A 132 5.46 3.96 -2.35
N VAL A 133 6.55 4.15 -1.66
CA VAL A 133 6.97 5.45 -1.13
C VAL A 133 8.14 5.96 -1.95
N ALA A 134 8.30 7.27 -2.03
CA ALA A 134 9.49 7.87 -2.63
C ALA A 134 10.72 7.52 -1.77
N ALA A 135 11.42 6.48 -2.16
CA ALA A 135 12.51 5.91 -1.37
C ALA A 135 13.86 6.55 -1.65
N VAL A 136 14.09 6.99 -2.88
CA VAL A 136 15.35 7.64 -3.31
C VAL A 136 15.01 8.82 -4.21
N ARG A 137 15.62 9.96 -3.93
CA ARG A 137 15.61 11.12 -4.82
C ARG A 137 16.84 11.07 -5.70
N VAL A 138 16.65 10.89 -6.98
CA VAL A 138 17.75 10.88 -7.96
C VAL A 138 18.41 12.26 -8.01
N THR A 139 19.73 12.29 -7.94
CA THR A 139 20.56 13.50 -8.00
C THR A 139 21.40 13.56 -9.27
N ALA A 140 21.77 12.42 -9.84
CA ALA A 140 22.53 12.35 -11.08
C ALA A 140 22.25 11.05 -11.82
N GLN A 141 22.38 11.10 -13.14
CA GLN A 141 22.34 9.93 -13.99
C GLN A 141 23.43 10.03 -15.07
N SER A 142 24.21 8.98 -15.23
CA SER A 142 25.21 8.85 -16.27
C SER A 142 25.04 7.49 -16.97
N GLY A 143 24.45 7.50 -18.15
CA GLY A 143 24.07 6.27 -18.83
C GLY A 143 23.12 5.42 -17.98
N ARG A 144 23.62 4.28 -17.54
CA ARG A 144 22.85 3.33 -16.69
C ARG A 144 23.10 3.50 -15.19
N GLU A 145 24.08 4.31 -14.83
CA GLU A 145 24.37 4.60 -13.43
C GLU A 145 23.47 5.71 -12.93
N ILE A 146 22.82 5.45 -11.80
CA ILE A 146 21.99 6.41 -11.09
C ILE A 146 22.58 6.64 -9.71
N SER A 147 22.71 7.90 -9.35
CA SER A 147 23.06 8.34 -8.01
C SER A 147 21.87 9.07 -7.39
N GLY A 148 21.61 8.87 -6.13
CA GLY A 148 20.53 9.52 -5.43
C GLY A 148 20.75 9.55 -3.93
N VAL A 149 19.86 10.25 -3.23
CA VAL A 149 19.85 10.34 -1.78
C VAL A 149 18.67 9.55 -1.24
N ALA A 150 18.91 8.64 -0.31
CA ALA A 150 17.86 7.86 0.36
C ALA A 150 16.94 8.79 1.16
N MET A 151 15.64 8.78 0.85
CA MET A 151 14.62 9.58 1.51
C MET A 151 14.05 8.89 2.76
N THR A 152 14.21 7.58 2.83
CA THR A 152 13.85 6.71 3.95
C THR A 152 14.99 5.72 4.21
N GLN A 153 14.94 5.00 5.32
CA GLN A 153 15.84 3.88 5.52
C GLN A 153 15.50 2.77 4.52
N LEU A 154 16.52 2.21 3.88
CA LEU A 154 16.41 1.07 2.98
C LEU A 154 17.11 -0.12 3.62
N HIS A 155 16.52 -1.29 3.45
CA HIS A 155 17.10 -2.55 3.90
C HIS A 155 17.63 -3.38 2.73
N ALA A 156 18.59 -4.22 3.00
CA ALA A 156 19.00 -5.24 2.03
C ALA A 156 17.77 -6.05 1.58
N GLN A 157 17.68 -6.32 0.29
CA GLN A 157 16.55 -6.96 -0.41
C GLN A 157 15.32 -6.07 -0.65
N ASP A 158 15.31 -4.81 -0.21
CA ASP A 158 14.26 -3.87 -0.65
C ASP A 158 14.29 -3.70 -2.16
N VAL A 159 13.11 -3.72 -2.76
CA VAL A 159 12.96 -3.54 -4.21
C VAL A 159 12.50 -2.13 -4.51
N LEU A 160 13.37 -1.38 -5.19
CA LEU A 160 13.09 -0.04 -5.68
C LEU A 160 12.57 -0.11 -7.12
N GLU A 161 11.42 0.48 -7.37
CA GLU A 161 10.90 0.70 -8.71
C GLU A 161 11.38 2.06 -9.22
N ILE A 162 11.98 2.08 -10.40
CA ILE A 162 12.41 3.33 -11.03
C ILE A 162 11.18 3.98 -11.68
N ALA A 163 10.88 5.22 -11.31
CA ALA A 163 9.66 5.93 -11.69
C ALA A 163 9.44 5.92 -13.22
N GLY A 164 8.23 5.54 -13.60
CA GLY A 164 7.84 5.36 -15.02
C GLY A 164 8.35 4.08 -15.64
N GLY A 165 9.00 3.20 -14.87
CA GLY A 165 9.78 2.12 -15.39
C GLY A 165 9.19 0.72 -15.27
N LYS A 166 9.67 -0.07 -16.19
CA LYS A 166 9.55 -1.53 -16.18
C LYS A 166 10.70 -2.17 -15.36
N ASN A 167 11.60 -1.36 -14.83
CA ASN A 167 12.85 -1.81 -14.22
C ASN A 167 12.81 -1.63 -12.71
N ASN A 168 13.25 -2.68 -12.00
CA ASN A 168 13.39 -2.72 -10.56
C ASN A 168 14.87 -2.85 -10.20
N TYR A 169 15.24 -2.26 -9.09
CA TYR A 169 16.54 -2.45 -8.47
C TYR A 169 16.35 -3.06 -7.07
N THR A 170 17.12 -4.09 -6.75
CA THR A 170 17.12 -4.70 -5.42
C THR A 170 18.31 -4.20 -4.63
N CYS A 171 18.05 -3.63 -3.45
CA CYS A 171 19.09 -3.14 -2.56
C CYS A 171 19.99 -4.30 -2.09
N GLY A 172 21.30 -4.17 -2.31
CA GLY A 172 22.28 -5.18 -1.88
C GLY A 172 22.71 -5.03 -0.41
N LYS A 173 22.43 -3.89 0.22
CA LYS A 173 22.82 -3.56 1.60
C LYS A 173 21.83 -2.55 2.20
N ASP A 174 21.90 -2.43 3.53
CA ASP A 174 21.18 -1.39 4.25
C ASP A 174 21.75 -0.02 3.92
N VAL A 175 20.87 0.98 3.82
CA VAL A 175 21.20 2.39 3.57
C VAL A 175 20.38 3.26 4.50
N LYS A 176 21.02 4.15 5.23
CA LYS A 176 20.34 5.08 6.13
C LYS A 176 19.70 6.23 5.35
N LYS A 177 18.62 6.78 5.91
CA LYS A 177 18.03 8.02 5.38
C LYS A 177 19.10 9.12 5.30
N GLY A 178 19.17 9.79 4.15
CA GLY A 178 20.15 10.85 3.86
C GLY A 178 21.46 10.36 3.24
N GLU A 179 21.75 9.06 3.23
CA GLU A 179 22.94 8.52 2.58
C GLU A 179 22.79 8.49 1.06
N THR A 180 23.92 8.61 0.38
CA THR A 180 23.98 8.48 -1.08
C THR A 180 23.91 7.01 -1.50
N VAL A 181 23.09 6.73 -2.46
CA VAL A 181 22.96 5.41 -3.11
C VAL A 181 23.39 5.48 -4.56
N HIS A 182 24.10 4.44 -4.99
CA HIS A 182 24.49 4.24 -6.39
C HIS A 182 23.94 2.90 -6.86
N PHE A 183 23.32 2.88 -8.00
CA PHE A 183 22.80 1.64 -8.58
C PHE A 183 22.76 1.68 -10.11
N LEU A 184 22.85 0.48 -10.71
CA LEU A 184 22.81 0.29 -12.15
C LEU A 184 21.39 -0.09 -12.58
N VAL A 185 20.85 0.64 -13.54
CA VAL A 185 19.56 0.28 -14.17
C VAL A 185 19.78 -0.95 -15.04
N PRO A 186 18.97 -2.01 -14.92
CA PRO A 186 19.02 -3.17 -15.82
C PRO A 186 18.83 -2.75 -17.29
N LYS A 187 19.34 -3.56 -18.20
CA LYS A 187 19.14 -3.37 -19.65
C LYS A 187 17.69 -3.56 -20.05
#